data_0c33b3dee0576a91c57049d946abebc0
#
_entry.id   0c33b3dee0576a91c57049d946abebc0
#
_cell.length_a   1.000
_cell.length_b   1.000
_cell.length_c   1.000
_cell.angle_alpha   90.00
_cell.angle_beta   90.00
_cell.angle_gamma   90.00
#
_symmetry.space_group_name_H-M   'P 1'
#
loop_
_entity.id
_entity.type
_entity.pdbx_description
1 polymer ?
#
loop_
_entity_poly.entity_id
_entity_poly.type
_entity_poly.pdbx_seq_one_letter_code
_entity_poly.pdbx_strand_id
1 'polypeptide(L)'
;MDINRNISVIGGTDGPTAIFLAGRLGSLFFIPALVIMGIFYGIYFSKKIAQKRKGIQTTQLGQGKEKSVRTIEIIMSAATLLIVPVQLISIVFEWNILPSPARMAGIVFGLIGDLVFLIAVLTMRDSWRAGIPETDKTEFVSHGIYQYSRNPAFLGFDLMYIGILLMYFNWLLLLFTIWVITMLHLQILQEEKYLETVFGEEYLAYKKCTGRYLGKKK
;
A
#
# COMPACT_ATOMS: atom_id res chain seq x y z
N MET A 1 -21.59 -10.48 25.46
CA MET A 1 -20.13 -10.72 25.32
C MET A 1 -19.95 -12.19 25.03
N ASP A 2 -20.33 -12.61 23.80
CA ASP A 2 -20.31 -14.01 23.41
C ASP A 2 -19.06 -14.31 22.61
N ILE A 3 -18.12 -14.91 23.30
CA ILE A 3 -16.90 -15.48 22.69
C ILE A 3 -17.32 -16.84 22.13
N ASN A 4 -17.80 -16.87 20.90
CA ASN A 4 -18.00 -18.12 20.17
C ASN A 4 -16.61 -18.66 19.76
N ARG A 5 -16.00 -19.35 20.72
CA ARG A 5 -14.81 -20.17 20.47
C ARG A 5 -15.28 -21.49 19.86
N ASN A 6 -15.34 -21.58 18.55
CA ASN A 6 -15.44 -22.86 17.87
C ASN A 6 -14.10 -23.60 18.02
N ILE A 7 -13.93 -24.27 19.16
CA ILE A 7 -12.86 -25.24 19.36
C ILE A 7 -13.44 -26.57 18.86
N SER A 8 -13.11 -26.97 17.66
CA SER A 8 -13.34 -28.33 17.19
C SER A 8 -12.24 -29.24 17.79
N VAL A 9 -12.56 -29.90 18.87
CA VAL A 9 -11.69 -30.96 19.43
C VAL A 9 -11.99 -32.24 18.64
N ILE A 10 -11.10 -32.60 17.72
CA ILE A 10 -11.06 -33.95 17.14
C ILE A 10 -10.07 -34.73 18.00
N GLY A 11 -10.56 -35.33 19.07
CA GLY A 11 -9.78 -36.21 19.98
C GLY A 11 -10.27 -37.63 19.87
N GLY A 12 -9.42 -38.51 19.41
CA GLY A 12 -9.52 -39.95 19.70
C GLY A 12 -9.03 -40.24 21.13
N THR A 13 -9.42 -41.38 21.67
CA THR A 13 -9.24 -41.80 23.09
C THR A 13 -7.80 -42.00 23.56
N ASP A 14 -6.79 -41.61 22.82
CA ASP A 14 -5.39 -41.94 23.11
C ASP A 14 -4.53 -40.68 23.29
N GLY A 15 -4.60 -40.08 24.47
CA GLY A 15 -3.56 -39.21 25.03
C GLY A 15 -3.51 -37.73 24.57
N PRO A 16 -3.00 -36.83 25.44
CA PRO A 16 -3.08 -35.37 25.26
C PRO A 16 -1.88 -34.82 24.49
N THR A 17 -1.71 -35.09 23.22
CA THR A 17 -0.54 -34.58 22.47
C THR A 17 -0.84 -33.99 21.09
N ALA A 18 -2.07 -33.61 20.81
CA ALA A 18 -2.38 -32.86 19.59
C ALA A 18 -2.95 -31.49 19.97
N ILE A 19 -2.11 -30.55 20.33
CA ILE A 19 -2.46 -29.12 20.29
C ILE A 19 -2.52 -28.75 18.83
N PHE A 20 -3.68 -28.92 18.21
CA PHE A 20 -3.92 -28.40 16.88
C PHE A 20 -4.12 -26.88 16.96
N LEU A 21 -3.19 -26.13 16.44
CA LEU A 21 -3.33 -24.73 16.05
C LEU A 21 -4.36 -24.53 14.90
N ALA A 22 -5.27 -25.46 14.68
CA ALA A 22 -6.27 -25.42 13.63
C ALA A 22 -7.40 -24.38 13.86
N GLY A 23 -7.39 -23.67 15.00
CA GLY A 23 -8.51 -22.81 15.40
C GLY A 23 -8.55 -21.42 14.75
N ARG A 24 -7.58 -20.97 13.97
CA ARG A 24 -7.53 -19.59 13.48
C ARG A 24 -7.37 -19.39 11.96
N LEU A 25 -7.08 -20.43 11.21
CA LEU A 25 -7.02 -20.37 9.74
C LEU A 25 -8.41 -20.26 9.07
N GLY A 26 -9.48 -20.22 9.86
CA GLY A 26 -10.86 -20.22 9.39
C GLY A 26 -11.63 -18.91 9.58
N SER A 27 -10.99 -17.81 9.96
CA SER A 27 -11.74 -16.56 10.05
C SER A 27 -12.12 -16.07 8.64
N LEU A 28 -13.33 -15.55 8.54
CA LEU A 28 -13.88 -14.96 7.30
C LEU A 28 -12.92 -13.91 6.66
N PHE A 29 -12.05 -13.30 7.45
CA PHE A 29 -11.17 -12.21 7.05
C PHE A 29 -9.77 -12.66 6.64
N PHE A 30 -9.36 -13.89 6.98
CA PHE A 30 -8.01 -14.40 6.72
C PHE A 30 -7.69 -14.47 5.23
N ILE A 31 -8.53 -15.16 4.47
CA ILE A 31 -8.33 -15.30 3.01
C ILE A 31 -8.43 -13.94 2.30
N PRO A 32 -9.47 -13.10 2.54
CA PRO A 32 -9.53 -11.79 1.92
C PRO A 32 -8.29 -10.91 2.19
N ALA A 33 -7.75 -10.91 3.40
CA ALA A 33 -6.57 -10.11 3.71
C ALA A 33 -5.33 -10.59 2.92
N LEU A 34 -5.09 -11.89 2.87
CA LEU A 34 -3.99 -12.45 2.08
C LEU A 34 -4.16 -12.22 0.59
N VAL A 35 -5.40 -12.29 0.07
CA VAL A 35 -5.70 -12.02 -1.34
C VAL A 35 -5.43 -10.56 -1.67
N ILE A 36 -5.91 -9.61 -0.87
CA ILE A 36 -5.64 -8.18 -1.05
C ILE A 36 -4.14 -7.91 -1.05
N MET A 37 -3.40 -8.38 -0.04
CA MET A 37 -1.95 -8.21 0.00
C MET A 37 -1.27 -8.86 -1.22
N GLY A 38 -1.70 -10.08 -1.59
CA GLY A 38 -1.16 -10.81 -2.73
C GLY A 38 -1.39 -10.10 -4.06
N ILE A 39 -2.58 -9.54 -4.29
CA ILE A 39 -2.90 -8.73 -5.47
C ILE A 39 -2.04 -7.47 -5.49
N PHE A 40 -2.01 -6.72 -4.39
CA PHE A 40 -1.27 -5.47 -4.29
C PHE A 40 0.22 -5.64 -4.61
N TYR A 41 0.88 -6.52 -3.86
CA TYR A 41 2.31 -6.79 -4.07
C TYR A 41 2.58 -7.52 -5.38
N GLY A 42 1.63 -8.34 -5.85
CA GLY A 42 1.67 -8.95 -7.18
C GLY A 42 1.72 -7.90 -8.30
N ILE A 43 0.87 -6.87 -8.25
CA ILE A 43 0.89 -5.74 -9.20
C ILE A 43 2.24 -5.02 -9.12
N TYR A 44 2.70 -4.68 -7.90
CA TYR A 44 3.95 -3.98 -7.66
C TYR A 44 5.16 -4.72 -8.24
N PHE A 45 5.34 -5.99 -7.88
CA PHE A 45 6.49 -6.78 -8.33
C PHE A 45 6.40 -7.14 -9.81
N SER A 46 5.21 -7.43 -10.34
CA SER A 46 5.02 -7.69 -11.78
C SER A 46 5.44 -6.47 -12.60
N LYS A 47 5.06 -5.26 -12.17
CA LYS A 47 5.48 -4.02 -12.81
C LYS A 47 6.99 -3.82 -12.75
N LYS A 48 7.59 -4.02 -11.58
CA LYS A 48 9.03 -3.91 -11.36
C LYS A 48 9.81 -4.89 -12.27
N ILE A 49 9.35 -6.15 -12.37
CA ILE A 49 9.96 -7.17 -13.24
C ILE A 49 9.81 -6.79 -14.72
N ALA A 50 8.61 -6.36 -15.14
CA ALA A 50 8.36 -5.96 -16.52
C ALA A 50 9.25 -4.78 -16.95
N GLN A 51 9.42 -3.77 -16.10
CA GLN A 51 10.33 -2.65 -16.38
C GLN A 51 11.79 -3.07 -16.40
N LYS A 52 12.23 -3.94 -15.46
CA LYS A 52 13.60 -4.47 -15.45
C LYS A 52 13.92 -5.21 -16.75
N ARG A 53 12.98 -5.98 -17.32
CA ARG A 53 13.15 -6.66 -18.63
C ARG A 53 13.31 -5.69 -19.80
N LYS A 54 12.82 -4.45 -19.68
CA LYS A 54 12.99 -3.37 -20.65
C LYS A 54 14.24 -2.51 -20.39
N GLY A 55 15.08 -2.88 -19.42
CA GLY A 55 16.24 -2.08 -19.01
C GLY A 55 15.90 -0.83 -18.18
N ILE A 56 14.64 -0.69 -17.75
CA ILE A 56 14.19 0.47 -16.98
C ILE A 56 14.43 0.22 -15.49
N GLN A 57 15.17 1.13 -14.84
CA GLN A 57 15.40 1.08 -13.40
C GLN A 57 14.18 1.66 -12.65
N THR A 58 13.31 0.77 -12.14
CA THR A 58 12.09 1.18 -11.45
C THR A 58 12.37 1.86 -10.11
N THR A 59 13.30 1.32 -9.32
CA THR A 59 13.61 1.82 -7.97
C THR A 59 14.77 2.79 -8.05
N GLN A 60 14.49 4.06 -7.79
CA GLN A 60 15.49 5.14 -7.83
C GLN A 60 15.60 5.85 -6.47
N LEU A 61 15.45 5.09 -5.38
CA LEU A 61 15.47 5.61 -4.02
C LEU A 61 16.91 5.91 -3.56
N GLY A 62 17.13 7.10 -3.06
CA GLY A 62 18.34 7.48 -2.30
C GLY A 62 19.61 7.73 -3.08
N GLN A 63 19.62 7.64 -4.42
CA GLN A 63 20.82 7.86 -5.24
C GLN A 63 20.92 9.31 -5.73
N GLY A 64 22.12 9.97 -5.55
CA GLY A 64 22.41 11.26 -6.18
C GLY A 64 21.68 12.50 -5.63
N LYS A 65 20.84 12.37 -4.61
CA LYS A 65 19.86 13.39 -4.17
C LYS A 65 20.35 14.22 -2.99
N GLU A 66 19.72 15.38 -2.78
CA GLU A 66 19.89 16.17 -1.55
C GLU A 66 19.64 15.32 -0.31
N LYS A 67 20.38 15.61 0.77
CA LYS A 67 20.29 14.84 2.02
C LYS A 67 18.86 14.65 2.53
N SER A 68 18.03 15.69 2.44
CA SER A 68 16.65 15.66 2.93
C SER A 68 15.78 14.66 2.15
N VAL A 69 15.84 14.69 0.81
CA VAL A 69 15.10 13.78 -0.07
C VAL A 69 15.54 12.35 0.13
N ARG A 70 16.88 12.12 0.14
CA ARG A 70 17.48 10.82 0.39
C ARG A 70 17.03 10.22 1.72
N THR A 71 17.00 11.02 2.79
CA THR A 71 16.60 10.56 4.12
C THR A 71 15.14 10.13 4.13
N ILE A 72 14.23 10.92 3.54
CA ILE A 72 12.80 10.58 3.44
C ILE A 72 12.61 9.28 2.66
N GLU A 73 13.26 9.11 1.51
CA GLU A 73 13.16 7.90 0.69
C GLU A 73 13.68 6.64 1.40
N ILE A 74 14.77 6.75 2.16
CA ILE A 74 15.32 5.63 2.93
C ILE A 74 14.35 5.24 4.06
N ILE A 75 13.85 6.22 4.82
CA ILE A 75 12.91 5.97 5.92
C ILE A 75 11.59 5.42 5.37
N MET A 76 11.08 5.95 4.26
CA MET A 76 9.89 5.43 3.58
C MET A 76 10.11 3.98 3.12
N SER A 77 11.27 3.67 2.53
CA SER A 77 11.59 2.30 2.12
C SER A 77 11.63 1.34 3.32
N ALA A 78 12.21 1.78 4.44
CA ALA A 78 12.21 1.00 5.67
C ALA A 78 10.78 0.81 6.22
N ALA A 79 9.97 1.86 6.25
CA ALA A 79 8.58 1.82 6.72
C ALA A 79 7.73 0.85 5.89
N THR A 80 7.81 0.95 4.55
CA THR A 80 7.08 0.07 3.62
C THR A 80 7.56 -1.39 3.67
N LEU A 81 8.83 -1.63 3.99
CA LEU A 81 9.36 -2.99 4.19
C LEU A 81 8.90 -3.57 5.52
N LEU A 82 8.96 -2.79 6.60
CA LEU A 82 8.66 -3.27 7.95
C LEU A 82 7.17 -3.44 8.23
N ILE A 83 6.29 -2.71 7.56
CA ILE A 83 4.84 -2.90 7.74
C ILE A 83 4.38 -4.28 7.25
N VAL A 84 5.02 -4.86 6.24
CA VAL A 84 4.62 -6.17 5.67
C VAL A 84 4.65 -7.29 6.72
N PRO A 85 5.78 -7.54 7.42
CA PRO A 85 5.78 -8.56 8.49
C PRO A 85 4.81 -8.23 9.62
N VAL A 86 4.59 -6.96 9.97
CA VAL A 86 3.62 -6.57 10.99
C VAL A 86 2.19 -6.92 10.56
N GLN A 87 1.84 -6.67 9.29
CA GLN A 87 0.55 -7.08 8.72
C GLN A 87 0.39 -8.61 8.75
N LEU A 88 1.40 -9.35 8.27
CA LEU A 88 1.36 -10.82 8.25
C LEU A 88 1.23 -11.41 9.65
N ILE A 89 1.99 -10.90 10.63
CA ILE A 89 1.88 -11.32 12.03
C ILE A 89 0.47 -11.03 12.56
N SER A 90 -0.07 -9.83 12.32
CA SER A 90 -1.42 -9.46 12.74
C SER A 90 -2.51 -10.37 12.14
N ILE A 91 -2.34 -10.77 10.87
CA ILE A 91 -3.24 -11.70 10.18
C ILE A 91 -3.13 -13.11 10.75
N VAL A 92 -1.92 -13.65 10.88
CA VAL A 92 -1.67 -15.01 11.34
C VAL A 92 -2.15 -15.22 12.80
N PHE A 93 -1.89 -14.25 13.66
CA PHE A 93 -2.31 -14.32 15.08
C PHE A 93 -3.73 -13.79 15.31
N GLU A 94 -4.43 -13.36 14.25
CA GLU A 94 -5.78 -12.79 14.35
C GLU A 94 -5.90 -11.65 15.38
N TRP A 95 -4.88 -10.82 15.49
CA TRP A 95 -4.90 -9.66 16.37
C TRP A 95 -5.91 -8.63 15.88
N ASN A 96 -7.06 -8.61 16.55
CA ASN A 96 -8.14 -7.69 16.19
C ASN A 96 -9.01 -7.37 17.39
N ILE A 97 -9.38 -6.09 17.53
CA ILE A 97 -10.30 -5.59 18.57
C ILE A 97 -11.55 -4.91 17.95
N LEU A 98 -11.63 -4.81 16.62
CA LEU A 98 -12.76 -4.17 15.96
C LEU A 98 -13.91 -5.16 15.70
N PRO A 99 -15.17 -4.67 15.70
CA PRO A 99 -16.33 -5.49 15.35
C PRO A 99 -16.36 -5.84 13.85
N SER A 100 -17.06 -6.93 13.51
CA SER A 100 -17.16 -7.44 12.14
C SER A 100 -17.56 -6.40 11.07
N PRO A 101 -18.47 -5.44 11.30
CA PRO A 101 -18.80 -4.43 10.29
C PRO A 101 -17.60 -3.54 9.91
N ALA A 102 -16.77 -3.15 10.88
CA ALA A 102 -15.56 -2.38 10.60
C ALA A 102 -14.53 -3.21 9.80
N ARG A 103 -14.40 -4.50 10.12
CA ARG A 103 -13.56 -5.43 9.38
C ARG A 103 -14.04 -5.63 7.93
N MET A 104 -15.36 -5.71 7.71
CA MET A 104 -15.94 -5.76 6.36
C MET A 104 -15.62 -4.50 5.55
N ALA A 105 -15.72 -3.31 6.17
CA ALA A 105 -15.25 -2.08 5.53
C ALA A 105 -13.78 -2.16 5.14
N GLY A 106 -12.94 -2.81 5.95
CA GLY A 106 -11.52 -3.06 5.64
C GLY A 106 -11.31 -3.83 4.33
N ILE A 107 -12.13 -4.85 4.05
CA ILE A 107 -12.09 -5.56 2.77
C ILE A 107 -12.38 -4.60 1.61
N VAL A 108 -13.43 -3.77 1.74
CA VAL A 108 -13.81 -2.82 0.69
C VAL A 108 -12.69 -1.81 0.44
N PHE A 109 -12.10 -1.23 1.50
CA PHE A 109 -10.97 -0.30 1.37
C PHE A 109 -9.76 -0.96 0.70
N GLY A 110 -9.41 -2.19 1.10
CA GLY A 110 -8.31 -2.92 0.51
C GLY A 110 -8.50 -3.20 -0.99
N LEU A 111 -9.67 -3.68 -1.39
CA LEU A 111 -9.98 -3.95 -2.80
C LEU A 111 -10.01 -2.66 -3.64
N ILE A 112 -10.55 -1.56 -3.11
CA ILE A 112 -10.49 -0.25 -3.77
C ILE A 112 -9.03 0.19 -3.90
N GLY A 113 -8.21 -0.02 -2.87
CA GLY A 113 -6.77 0.27 -2.91
C GLY A 113 -6.05 -0.47 -4.03
N ASP A 114 -6.28 -1.78 -4.14
CA ASP A 114 -5.74 -2.62 -5.22
C ASP A 114 -6.14 -2.12 -6.60
N LEU A 115 -7.43 -1.80 -6.78
CA LEU A 115 -7.96 -1.31 -8.04
C LEU A 115 -7.37 0.06 -8.43
N VAL A 116 -7.32 0.99 -7.49
CA VAL A 116 -6.74 2.33 -7.70
C VAL A 116 -5.27 2.22 -8.05
N PHE A 117 -4.51 1.37 -7.35
CA PHE A 117 -3.09 1.14 -7.63
C PHE A 117 -2.88 0.51 -9.00
N LEU A 118 -3.67 -0.51 -9.34
CA LEU A 118 -3.61 -1.16 -10.67
C LEU A 118 -3.84 -0.14 -11.79
N ILE A 119 -4.92 0.65 -11.70
CA ILE A 119 -5.25 1.66 -12.71
C ILE A 119 -4.15 2.71 -12.81
N ALA A 120 -3.60 3.17 -11.68
CA ALA A 120 -2.51 4.14 -11.66
C ALA A 120 -1.27 3.63 -12.39
N VAL A 121 -0.83 2.40 -12.07
CA VAL A 121 0.34 1.76 -12.69
C VAL A 121 0.13 1.50 -14.19
N LEU A 122 -1.07 1.08 -14.59
CA LEU A 122 -1.41 0.86 -16.01
C LEU A 122 -1.44 2.18 -16.79
N THR A 123 -1.97 3.26 -16.18
CA THR A 123 -2.03 4.59 -16.81
C THR A 123 -0.64 5.18 -17.03
N MET A 124 0.25 5.08 -16.03
CA MET A 124 1.63 5.57 -16.15
C MET A 124 2.53 4.75 -17.09
N ARG A 125 2.14 3.52 -17.41
CA ARG A 125 2.94 2.63 -18.29
C ARG A 125 4.41 2.62 -17.88
N ASP A 126 5.31 2.91 -18.82
CA ASP A 126 6.77 2.87 -18.59
C ASP A 126 7.31 4.12 -17.87
N SER A 127 6.49 5.13 -17.62
CA SER A 127 6.84 6.32 -16.83
C SER A 127 6.73 6.10 -15.31
N TRP A 128 6.11 4.98 -14.85
CA TRP A 128 5.99 4.72 -13.42
C TRP A 128 7.35 4.41 -12.78
N ARG A 129 7.65 5.10 -11.68
CA ARG A 129 8.86 4.91 -10.86
C ARG A 129 8.52 4.84 -9.38
N ALA A 130 9.36 4.16 -8.61
CA ALA A 130 9.38 4.22 -7.17
C ALA A 130 10.55 5.13 -6.75
N GLY A 131 10.23 6.34 -6.30
CA GLY A 131 11.18 7.42 -6.04
C GLY A 131 11.35 8.40 -7.21
N ILE A 132 11.98 9.52 -6.94
CA ILE A 132 12.17 10.61 -7.91
C ILE A 132 13.24 10.21 -8.93
N PRO A 133 12.97 10.22 -10.25
CA PRO A 133 13.95 9.90 -11.27
C PRO A 133 14.95 11.06 -11.46
N GLU A 134 16.25 10.78 -11.47
CA GLU A 134 17.28 11.80 -11.78
C GLU A 134 17.75 11.78 -13.23
N THR A 135 17.80 10.60 -13.83
CA THR A 135 18.43 10.41 -15.13
C THR A 135 17.45 10.02 -16.24
N ASP A 136 16.29 9.47 -15.88
CA ASP A 136 15.33 8.97 -16.85
C ASP A 136 14.37 10.08 -17.29
N LYS A 137 14.23 10.26 -18.60
CA LYS A 137 13.15 11.08 -19.16
C LYS A 137 11.83 10.33 -18.99
N THR A 138 11.02 10.76 -18.01
CA THR A 138 9.65 10.29 -17.84
C THR A 138 8.69 11.25 -18.56
N GLU A 139 7.64 10.69 -19.17
CA GLU A 139 6.58 11.50 -19.75
C GLU A 139 5.65 12.02 -18.64
N PHE A 140 5.17 13.25 -18.80
CA PHE A 140 4.17 13.82 -17.92
C PHE A 140 2.81 13.17 -18.16
N VAL A 141 2.24 12.53 -17.14
CA VAL A 141 0.95 11.83 -17.24
C VAL A 141 -0.11 12.58 -16.45
N SER A 142 -1.07 13.17 -17.15
CA SER A 142 -2.20 13.92 -16.57
C SER A 142 -3.58 13.39 -16.97
N HIS A 143 -3.64 12.26 -17.68
CA HIS A 143 -4.88 11.66 -18.19
C HIS A 143 -5.33 10.45 -17.33
N GLY A 144 -6.49 9.89 -17.65
CA GLY A 144 -7.04 8.74 -16.92
C GLY A 144 -7.32 9.06 -15.46
N ILE A 145 -6.89 8.19 -14.54
CA ILE A 145 -7.08 8.37 -13.10
C ILE A 145 -6.34 9.63 -12.56
N TYR A 146 -5.28 10.06 -13.26
CA TYR A 146 -4.51 11.26 -12.90
C TYR A 146 -5.30 12.57 -13.10
N GLN A 147 -6.43 12.56 -13.81
CA GLN A 147 -7.35 13.70 -13.85
C GLN A 147 -8.07 13.95 -12.52
N TYR A 148 -8.18 12.93 -11.67
CA TYR A 148 -8.92 12.97 -10.40
C TYR A 148 -8.01 13.01 -9.17
N SER A 149 -6.79 12.52 -9.31
CA SER A 149 -5.77 12.54 -8.27
C SER A 149 -4.41 12.77 -8.91
N ARG A 150 -3.56 13.61 -8.29
CA ARG A 150 -2.17 13.74 -8.74
C ARG A 150 -1.31 12.56 -8.29
N ASN A 151 -1.73 11.85 -7.23
CA ASN A 151 -0.96 10.78 -6.61
C ASN A 151 -1.80 9.50 -6.40
N PRO A 152 -2.46 8.96 -7.46
CA PRO A 152 -3.38 7.84 -7.29
C PRO A 152 -2.68 6.55 -6.86
N ALA A 153 -1.41 6.35 -7.23
CA ALA A 153 -0.65 5.18 -6.78
C ALA A 153 -0.45 5.20 -5.26
N PHE A 154 -0.08 6.35 -4.68
CA PHE A 154 0.04 6.51 -3.22
C PHE A 154 -1.30 6.35 -2.51
N LEU A 155 -2.38 6.88 -3.09
CA LEU A 155 -3.73 6.67 -2.57
C LEU A 155 -4.09 5.17 -2.52
N GLY A 156 -3.69 4.39 -3.54
CA GLY A 156 -3.86 2.94 -3.55
C GLY A 156 -3.11 2.26 -2.39
N PHE A 157 -1.86 2.68 -2.10
CA PHE A 157 -1.10 2.22 -0.93
C PHE A 157 -1.82 2.54 0.38
N ASP A 158 -2.24 3.80 0.56
CA ASP A 158 -2.91 4.24 1.78
C ASP A 158 -4.20 3.45 2.05
N LEU A 159 -5.03 3.25 1.01
CA LEU A 159 -6.27 2.49 1.10
C LEU A 159 -6.04 1.02 1.44
N MET A 160 -5.02 0.39 0.85
CA MET A 160 -4.65 -1.00 1.16
C MET A 160 -4.19 -1.12 2.61
N TYR A 161 -3.30 -0.23 3.09
CA TYR A 161 -2.83 -0.25 4.47
C TYR A 161 -3.96 -0.02 5.48
N ILE A 162 -4.86 0.93 5.21
CA ILE A 162 -6.05 1.19 6.02
C ILE A 162 -7.00 -0.02 5.98
N GLY A 163 -7.16 -0.66 4.83
CA GLY A 163 -7.97 -1.86 4.67
C GLY A 163 -7.49 -2.99 5.57
N ILE A 164 -6.20 -3.32 5.54
CA ILE A 164 -5.62 -4.35 6.41
C ILE A 164 -5.70 -3.94 7.88
N LEU A 165 -5.45 -2.67 8.22
CA LEU A 165 -5.61 -2.15 9.58
C LEU A 165 -7.03 -2.35 10.11
N LEU A 166 -8.07 -2.04 9.33
CA LEU A 166 -9.45 -2.23 9.74
C LEU A 166 -9.81 -3.71 9.92
N MET A 167 -9.25 -4.60 9.08
CA MET A 167 -9.47 -6.05 9.23
C MET A 167 -8.80 -6.64 10.47
N TYR A 168 -7.62 -6.14 10.85
CA TYR A 168 -6.76 -6.69 11.91
C TYR A 168 -6.25 -5.62 12.87
N PHE A 169 -7.15 -4.76 13.32
CA PHE A 169 -6.79 -3.64 14.16
C PHE A 169 -6.11 -4.08 15.46
N ASN A 170 -4.89 -3.62 15.64
CA ASN A 170 -4.16 -3.61 16.88
C ASN A 170 -3.24 -2.39 16.93
N TRP A 171 -2.80 -2.02 18.13
CA TRP A 171 -2.04 -0.78 18.33
C TRP A 171 -0.68 -0.77 17.61
N LEU A 172 -0.03 -1.94 17.50
CA LEU A 172 1.24 -2.05 16.76
C LEU A 172 1.04 -1.79 15.26
N LEU A 173 0.04 -2.43 14.66
CA LEU A 173 -0.29 -2.22 13.26
C LEU A 173 -0.75 -0.78 12.97
N LEU A 174 -1.51 -0.16 13.90
CA LEU A 174 -1.89 1.25 13.81
C LEU A 174 -0.65 2.16 13.77
N LEU A 175 0.31 1.94 14.68
CA LEU A 175 1.54 2.72 14.74
C LEU A 175 2.31 2.64 13.41
N PHE A 176 2.50 1.44 12.88
CA PHE A 176 3.19 1.23 11.61
C PHE A 176 2.40 1.81 10.42
N THR A 177 1.08 1.71 10.43
CA THR A 177 0.22 2.30 9.38
C THR A 177 0.33 3.83 9.38
N ILE A 178 0.26 4.48 10.54
CA ILE A 178 0.46 5.94 10.64
C ILE A 178 1.86 6.32 10.14
N TRP A 179 2.88 5.58 10.55
CA TRP A 179 4.25 5.86 10.12
C TRP A 179 4.42 5.76 8.61
N VAL A 180 3.95 4.67 7.98
CA VAL A 180 4.09 4.49 6.53
C VAL A 180 3.30 5.52 5.74
N ILE A 181 2.05 5.82 6.12
CA ILE A 181 1.22 6.84 5.45
C ILE A 181 1.88 8.22 5.56
N THR A 182 2.45 8.55 6.72
CA THR A 182 3.19 9.80 6.90
C THR A 182 4.41 9.87 5.99
N MET A 183 5.18 8.79 5.87
CA MET A 183 6.35 8.75 4.98
C MET A 183 5.96 8.84 3.51
N LEU A 184 4.88 8.16 3.09
CA LEU A 184 4.33 8.27 1.74
C LEU A 184 3.86 9.71 1.45
N HIS A 185 3.22 10.37 2.41
CA HIS A 185 2.83 11.78 2.28
C HIS A 185 4.04 12.70 2.09
N LEU A 186 5.10 12.52 2.89
CA LEU A 186 6.32 13.29 2.74
C LEU A 186 7.00 13.03 1.38
N GLN A 187 6.97 11.81 0.89
CA GLN A 187 7.45 11.46 -0.45
C GLN A 187 6.66 12.19 -1.54
N ILE A 188 5.32 12.22 -1.43
CA ILE A 188 4.46 12.98 -2.35
C ILE A 188 4.89 14.46 -2.42
N LEU A 189 5.17 15.07 -1.26
CA LEU A 189 5.59 16.47 -1.23
C LEU A 189 6.92 16.71 -1.97
N GLN A 190 7.86 15.77 -1.87
CA GLN A 190 9.13 15.83 -2.59
C GLN A 190 8.94 15.61 -4.10
N GLU A 191 8.13 14.62 -4.47
CA GLU A 191 7.83 14.36 -5.88
C GLU A 191 7.09 15.53 -6.55
N GLU A 192 6.10 16.12 -5.88
CA GLU A 192 5.41 17.31 -6.40
C GLU A 192 6.36 18.49 -6.61
N LYS A 193 7.30 18.71 -5.67
CA LYS A 193 8.33 19.77 -5.81
C LYS A 193 9.26 19.49 -7.00
N TYR A 194 9.69 18.24 -7.17
CA TYR A 194 10.51 17.84 -8.30
C TYR A 194 9.77 18.03 -9.64
N LEU A 195 8.49 17.61 -9.71
CA LEU A 195 7.69 17.76 -10.93
C LEU A 195 7.49 19.23 -11.32
N GLU A 196 7.43 20.15 -10.36
CA GLU A 196 7.41 21.60 -10.62
C GLU A 196 8.70 22.09 -11.28
N THR A 197 9.86 21.54 -10.90
CA THR A 197 11.15 21.92 -11.50
C THR A 197 11.35 21.34 -12.89
N VAL A 198 10.82 20.13 -13.15
CA VAL A 198 11.04 19.42 -14.43
C VAL A 198 10.03 19.81 -15.50
N PHE A 199 8.75 19.94 -15.14
CA PHE A 199 7.65 20.21 -16.09
C PHE A 199 7.12 21.65 -16.02
N GLY A 200 7.61 22.48 -15.09
CA GLY A 200 7.33 23.92 -15.04
C GLY A 200 5.85 24.28 -15.11
N GLU A 201 5.51 25.15 -16.04
CA GLU A 201 4.15 25.68 -16.20
C GLU A 201 3.10 24.60 -16.51
N GLU A 202 3.46 23.55 -17.23
CA GLU A 202 2.54 22.43 -17.53
C GLU A 202 2.08 21.74 -16.24
N TYR A 203 3.02 21.44 -15.33
CA TYR A 203 2.67 20.86 -14.04
C TYR A 203 1.90 21.83 -13.15
N LEU A 204 2.26 23.12 -13.15
CA LEU A 204 1.55 24.14 -12.38
C LEU A 204 0.09 24.31 -12.83
N ALA A 205 -0.19 24.28 -14.12
CA ALA A 205 -1.54 24.29 -14.67
C ALA A 205 -2.34 23.04 -14.21
N TYR A 206 -1.74 21.87 -14.31
CA TYR A 206 -2.33 20.61 -13.81
C TYR A 206 -2.61 20.65 -12.30
N LYS A 207 -1.67 21.17 -11.50
CA LYS A 207 -1.80 21.32 -10.04
C LYS A 207 -2.96 22.23 -9.63
N LYS A 208 -3.30 23.24 -10.46
CA LYS A 208 -4.47 24.10 -10.25
C LYS A 208 -5.79 23.35 -10.44
N CYS A 209 -5.84 22.42 -11.40
CA CYS A 209 -7.08 21.72 -11.77
C CYS A 209 -7.32 20.40 -11.02
N THR A 210 -6.27 19.76 -10.48
CA THR A 210 -6.37 18.42 -9.88
C THR A 210 -5.94 18.44 -8.43
N GLY A 211 -6.67 17.73 -7.55
CA GLY A 211 -6.36 17.57 -6.15
C GLY A 211 -5.15 16.64 -5.92
N ARG A 212 -4.48 16.77 -4.76
CA ARG A 212 -3.34 15.92 -4.40
C ARG A 212 -3.76 14.47 -4.25
N TYR A 213 -4.80 14.20 -3.47
CA TYR A 213 -5.34 12.86 -3.25
C TYR A 213 -6.60 12.63 -4.08
N LEU A 214 -7.59 13.47 -3.96
CA LEU A 214 -8.85 13.36 -4.68
C LEU A 214 -9.42 14.74 -5.04
N GLY A 215 -10.12 14.78 -6.17
CA GLY A 215 -10.97 15.89 -6.57
C GLY A 215 -10.39 16.76 -7.68
N LYS A 216 -11.31 17.25 -8.51
CA LYS A 216 -11.04 18.36 -9.45
C LYS A 216 -11.20 19.66 -8.67
N LYS A 217 -10.25 20.58 -8.84
CA LYS A 217 -10.37 21.94 -8.36
C LYS A 217 -11.11 22.74 -9.45
N LYS A 218 -12.07 23.53 -9.03
CA LYS A 218 -12.75 24.50 -9.92
C LYS A 218 -11.88 25.72 -10.13
#